data_e170162023313b5eb8af2b832e6276e8
#
_entry.id   e170162023313b5eb8af2b832e6276e8
#
_cell.length_a   1.000
_cell.length_b   1.000
_cell.length_c   1.000
_cell.angle_alpha   90.00
_cell.angle_beta   90.00
_cell.angle_gamma   90.00
#
_symmetry.space_group_name_H-M   'P 1'
#
loop_
_entity.id
_entity.type
_entity.pdbx_description
1 polymer ?
#
loop_
_entity_poly.entity_id
_entity_poly.type
_entity_poly.pdbx_seq_one_letter_code
_entity_poly.pdbx_strand_id
1 'polypeptide(L)'
;MNRNRKKVVAASVAVGMTMVMGFSPVLAANTDISKEETVYVNAASDGTPQEITVSDWLKNSASAGDLSDVSDLKDIKNVKGDETFSQNGDKLTWNTDDKDIYYQGTTTKDLPVSMEIKYYLNGTQVNPDDLGGKSGHLKIEVAYKNNVKNKTKVGNKTTDLYAPFVLVTAMILP
;
A
#
# COMPACT_ATOMS: atom_id res chain seq x y z
N MET A 1 17.45 -37.11 25.08
CA MET A 1 16.04 -36.88 24.67
C MET A 1 16.01 -35.53 23.95
N ASN A 2 16.15 -35.56 22.61
CA ASN A 2 16.41 -34.40 21.78
C ASN A 2 15.07 -33.91 21.21
N ARG A 3 14.52 -32.81 21.76
CA ARG A 3 13.30 -32.16 21.24
C ARG A 3 13.66 -31.29 20.08
N ASN A 4 13.52 -31.81 18.85
CA ASN A 4 13.50 -31.01 17.63
C ASN A 4 12.30 -30.05 17.68
N ARG A 5 12.55 -28.77 17.99
CA ARG A 5 11.61 -27.70 17.79
C ARG A 5 11.55 -27.42 16.27
N LYS A 6 10.53 -27.92 15.61
CA LYS A 6 10.20 -27.51 14.25
C LYS A 6 9.82 -26.02 14.33
N LYS A 7 10.64 -25.17 13.74
CA LYS A 7 10.30 -23.76 13.55
C LYS A 7 9.14 -23.74 12.54
N VAL A 8 7.98 -23.32 13.01
CA VAL A 8 6.85 -22.98 12.15
C VAL A 8 7.25 -21.66 11.48
N VAL A 9 7.54 -21.70 10.20
CA VAL A 9 7.70 -20.51 9.37
C VAL A 9 6.31 -20.01 9.07
N ALA A 10 5.89 -18.94 9.72
CA ALA A 10 4.69 -18.22 9.35
C ALA A 10 4.92 -17.67 7.92
N ALA A 11 4.16 -18.16 6.96
CA ALA A 11 4.18 -17.60 5.61
C ALA A 11 3.47 -16.25 5.64
N SER A 12 4.24 -15.17 5.64
CA SER A 12 3.70 -13.83 5.42
C SER A 12 3.39 -13.68 3.94
N VAL A 13 2.13 -13.46 3.60
CA VAL A 13 1.72 -13.09 2.25
C VAL A 13 1.95 -11.59 2.10
N ALA A 14 2.99 -11.19 1.40
CA ALA A 14 3.18 -9.79 1.02
C ALA A 14 2.30 -9.50 -0.20
N VAL A 15 1.25 -8.72 -0.02
CA VAL A 15 0.44 -8.21 -1.13
C VAL A 15 0.94 -6.81 -1.47
N GLY A 16 1.61 -6.69 -2.60
CA GLY A 16 1.96 -5.39 -3.17
C GLY A 16 0.78 -4.83 -3.94
N MET A 17 0.20 -3.75 -3.49
CA MET A 17 -0.82 -3.02 -4.22
C MET A 17 -0.21 -1.73 -4.74
N THR A 18 0.02 -1.64 -6.05
CA THR A 18 0.45 -0.40 -6.67
C THR A 18 -0.79 0.41 -7.00
N MET A 19 -0.99 1.50 -6.30
CA MET A 19 -2.02 2.48 -6.63
C MET A 19 -1.37 3.72 -7.22
N VAL A 20 -1.68 3.99 -8.49
CA VAL A 20 -1.47 5.32 -9.03
C VAL A 20 -2.68 6.13 -8.58
N MET A 21 -2.55 6.82 -7.46
CA MET A 21 -3.57 7.76 -7.00
C MET A 21 -3.55 8.96 -7.93
N GLY A 22 -4.67 9.15 -8.64
CA GLY A 22 -4.88 10.32 -9.49
C GLY A 22 -4.69 11.60 -8.68
N PHE A 23 -3.83 12.43 -9.18
CA PHE A 23 -3.47 13.79 -8.81
C PHE A 23 -4.51 14.51 -7.94
N SER A 24 -4.25 14.65 -6.66
CA SER A 24 -4.69 15.86 -5.98
C SER A 24 -3.77 16.97 -6.48
N PRO A 25 -4.29 18.04 -7.12
CA PRO A 25 -3.44 19.17 -7.42
C PRO A 25 -3.04 19.77 -6.08
N VAL A 26 -1.86 19.41 -5.60
CA VAL A 26 -1.16 20.24 -4.63
C VAL A 26 -0.97 21.54 -5.38
N LEU A 27 -1.51 22.63 -4.84
CA LEU A 27 -1.21 23.98 -5.30
C LEU A 27 0.27 24.26 -5.01
N ALA A 28 1.13 23.58 -5.74
CA ALA A 28 2.54 23.86 -5.78
C ALA A 28 2.72 25.05 -6.73
N ALA A 29 3.36 26.08 -6.24
CA ALA A 29 3.75 27.24 -7.03
C ALA A 29 4.75 26.90 -8.16
N ASN A 30 5.13 25.63 -8.32
CA ASN A 30 5.97 25.11 -9.38
C ASN A 30 5.24 23.97 -10.11
N THR A 31 4.97 24.19 -11.38
CA THR A 31 4.22 23.30 -12.29
C THR A 31 4.98 22.04 -12.73
N ASP A 32 6.22 21.85 -12.29
CA ASP A 32 7.11 20.81 -12.81
C ASP A 32 7.42 19.69 -11.81
N ILE A 33 6.70 19.61 -10.70
CA ILE A 33 6.83 18.53 -9.73
C ILE A 33 5.71 17.53 -9.95
N SER A 34 6.05 16.28 -10.19
CA SER A 34 5.09 15.17 -10.20
C SER A 34 5.42 14.20 -9.06
N LYS A 35 4.37 13.63 -8.46
CA LYS A 35 4.46 12.65 -7.39
C LYS A 35 3.89 11.31 -7.86
N GLU A 36 4.64 10.24 -7.64
CA GLU A 36 4.14 8.87 -7.77
C GLU A 36 4.12 8.22 -6.39
N GLU A 37 3.02 7.58 -6.06
CA GLU A 37 2.82 6.94 -4.77
C GLU A 37 2.61 5.43 -4.97
N THR A 38 3.32 4.64 -4.15
CA THR A 38 3.15 3.19 -4.07
C THR A 38 2.83 2.80 -2.64
N VAL A 39 1.74 2.07 -2.44
CA VAL A 39 1.33 1.60 -1.12
C VAL A 39 1.65 0.11 -0.99
N TYR A 40 2.44 -0.23 0.03
CA TYR A 40 2.77 -1.60 0.41
C TYR A 40 1.95 -1.97 1.64
N VAL A 41 1.25 -3.08 1.57
CA VAL A 41 0.45 -3.58 2.68
C VAL A 41 0.97 -4.94 3.10
N ASN A 42 1.43 -5.03 4.34
CA ASN A 42 1.66 -6.32 4.98
C ASN A 42 0.36 -6.74 5.66
N ALA A 43 -0.18 -7.88 5.27
CA ALA A 43 -1.46 -8.37 5.76
C ALA A 43 -1.31 -9.71 6.47
N ALA A 44 -2.20 -9.96 7.41
CA ALA A 44 -2.37 -11.28 8.01
C ALA A 44 -2.90 -12.29 6.99
N SER A 45 -2.88 -13.56 7.34
CA SER A 45 -3.31 -14.66 6.47
C SER A 45 -4.78 -14.57 6.05
N ASP A 46 -5.62 -13.84 6.78
CA ASP A 46 -7.02 -13.58 6.47
C ASP A 46 -7.24 -12.34 5.58
N GLY A 47 -6.16 -11.62 5.24
CA GLY A 47 -6.20 -10.38 4.45
C GLY A 47 -6.30 -9.10 5.27
N THR A 48 -6.33 -9.19 6.61
CA THR A 48 -6.36 -8.00 7.48
C THR A 48 -5.04 -7.24 7.43
N PRO A 49 -5.02 -5.94 7.09
CA PRO A 49 -3.81 -5.13 7.09
C PRO A 49 -3.16 -5.07 8.48
N GLN A 50 -1.86 -5.31 8.55
CA GLN A 50 -1.05 -5.20 9.77
C GLN A 50 -0.14 -3.98 9.73
N GLU A 51 0.45 -3.70 8.58
CA GLU A 51 1.33 -2.56 8.37
C GLU A 51 1.10 -2.00 6.97
N ILE A 52 1.02 -0.68 6.88
CA ILE A 52 0.87 0.03 5.61
C ILE A 52 2.04 0.99 5.48
N THR A 53 2.88 0.74 4.50
CA THR A 53 4.01 1.59 4.13
C THR A 53 3.69 2.28 2.81
N VAL A 54 3.82 3.59 2.78
CA VAL A 54 3.68 4.41 1.58
C VAL A 54 5.06 4.83 1.11
N SER A 55 5.32 4.63 -0.17
CA SER A 55 6.55 5.05 -0.84
C SER A 55 6.22 6.11 -1.89
N ASP A 56 6.79 7.27 -1.72
CA ASP A 56 6.60 8.43 -2.58
C ASP A 56 7.85 8.71 -3.39
N TRP A 57 7.65 8.96 -4.67
CA TRP A 57 8.66 9.47 -5.58
C TRP A 57 8.28 10.87 -6.04
N LEU A 58 9.02 11.87 -5.59
CA LEU A 58 8.92 13.24 -6.05
C LEU A 58 9.91 13.45 -7.19
N LYS A 59 9.39 13.67 -8.39
CA LYS A 59 10.19 13.90 -9.59
C LYS A 59 10.57 15.39 -9.67
N ASN A 60 11.87 15.67 -9.70
CA ASN A 60 12.42 17.02 -9.77
C ASN A 60 12.77 17.41 -11.20
N SER A 61 11.77 17.48 -12.08
CA SER A 61 11.99 17.80 -13.49
C SER A 61 12.54 19.20 -13.75
N ALA A 62 12.38 20.10 -12.79
CA ALA A 62 12.86 21.48 -12.87
C ALA A 62 14.25 21.71 -12.26
N SER A 63 14.90 20.65 -11.74
CA SER A 63 16.16 20.76 -10.99
C SER A 63 16.09 21.83 -9.89
N ALA A 64 14.99 21.83 -9.14
CA ALA A 64 14.81 22.77 -8.02
C ALA A 64 15.65 22.33 -6.83
N GLY A 65 16.30 23.27 -6.15
CA GLY A 65 17.09 23.01 -4.96
C GLY A 65 16.25 22.54 -3.76
N ASP A 66 14.97 22.93 -3.72
CA ASP A 66 14.01 22.51 -2.71
C ASP A 66 12.72 22.00 -3.36
N LEU A 67 12.19 20.88 -2.84
CA LEU A 67 10.88 20.36 -3.17
C LEU A 67 9.94 20.42 -1.97
N SER A 68 8.73 20.93 -2.18
CA SER A 68 7.68 20.92 -1.17
C SER A 68 6.65 19.83 -1.46
N ASP A 69 6.27 19.08 -0.44
CA ASP A 69 5.21 18.08 -0.50
C ASP A 69 4.28 18.20 0.72
N VAL A 70 3.09 17.60 0.63
CA VAL A 70 2.17 17.49 1.75
C VAL A 70 2.00 16.01 2.07
N SER A 71 2.36 15.62 3.28
CA SER A 71 2.31 14.23 3.73
C SER A 71 1.97 14.16 5.21
N ASP A 72 1.01 13.33 5.56
CA ASP A 72 0.63 13.00 6.94
C ASP A 72 1.18 11.64 7.39
N LEU A 73 2.12 11.09 6.64
CA LEU A 73 2.83 9.86 6.98
C LEU A 73 3.64 10.04 8.27
N LYS A 74 3.80 8.94 8.98
CA LYS A 74 4.68 8.84 10.16
C LYS A 74 5.99 8.17 9.78
N ASP A 75 7.01 8.36 10.61
CA ASP A 75 8.32 7.71 10.47
C ASP A 75 8.95 7.90 9.08
N ILE A 76 8.83 9.11 8.54
CA ILE A 76 9.30 9.45 7.19
C ILE A 76 10.82 9.29 7.10
N LYS A 77 11.28 8.59 6.06
CA LYS A 77 12.69 8.33 5.77
C LYS A 77 12.96 8.47 4.28
N ASN A 78 14.07 9.13 3.92
CA ASN A 78 14.64 9.01 2.58
C ASN A 78 15.14 7.57 2.37
N VAL A 79 14.80 6.95 1.26
CA VAL A 79 15.15 5.53 0.99
C VAL A 79 16.11 5.34 -0.17
N LYS A 80 16.52 6.44 -0.81
CA LYS A 80 17.41 6.35 -1.99
C LYS A 80 18.56 7.36 -2.01
N GLY A 81 18.66 8.24 -1.04
CA GLY A 81 19.69 9.27 -1.00
C GLY A 81 19.94 9.76 0.42
N ASP A 82 20.71 10.83 0.53
CA ASP A 82 21.09 11.46 1.79
C ASP A 82 20.38 12.80 2.00
N GLU A 83 19.47 13.17 1.09
CA GLU A 83 18.74 14.43 1.12
C GLU A 83 17.89 14.50 2.39
N THR A 84 17.95 15.65 3.04
CA THR A 84 17.25 15.92 4.29
C THR A 84 15.97 16.71 4.05
N PHE A 85 15.07 16.71 5.00
CA PHE A 85 13.85 17.50 4.96
C PHE A 85 13.59 18.22 6.26
N SER A 86 12.82 19.29 6.17
CA SER A 86 12.15 19.92 7.31
C SER A 86 10.66 19.65 7.24
N GLN A 87 10.01 19.50 8.40
CA GLN A 87 8.58 19.25 8.50
C GLN A 87 7.91 20.31 9.37
N ASN A 88 6.80 20.86 8.87
CA ASN A 88 5.94 21.77 9.60
C ASN A 88 4.48 21.34 9.41
N GLY A 89 3.92 20.65 10.41
CA GLY A 89 2.64 19.95 10.27
C GLY A 89 2.72 18.87 9.18
N ASP A 90 1.83 18.96 8.19
CA ASP A 90 1.80 18.04 7.05
C ASP A 90 2.69 18.48 5.88
N LYS A 91 3.30 19.67 5.98
CA LYS A 91 4.18 20.19 4.93
C LYS A 91 5.60 19.69 5.13
N LEU A 92 6.13 19.00 4.12
CA LEU A 92 7.53 18.62 3.98
C LEU A 92 8.24 19.59 3.03
N THR A 93 9.47 19.93 3.34
CA THR A 93 10.35 20.66 2.42
C THR A 93 11.68 19.92 2.37
N TRP A 94 11.95 19.30 1.23
CA TRP A 94 13.15 18.53 0.95
C TRP A 94 14.22 19.44 0.35
N ASN A 95 15.44 19.35 0.86
CA ASN A 95 16.61 19.90 0.17
C ASN A 95 17.08 18.82 -0.81
N THR A 96 16.93 19.07 -2.11
CA THR A 96 17.03 18.00 -3.12
C THR A 96 18.40 17.92 -3.77
N ASP A 97 19.20 18.98 -3.67
CA ASP A 97 20.46 19.07 -4.43
C ASP A 97 20.23 18.72 -5.91
N ASP A 98 19.16 19.27 -6.48
CA ASP A 98 18.69 19.09 -7.86
C ASP A 98 18.28 17.64 -8.23
N LYS A 99 18.05 16.76 -7.26
CA LYS A 99 17.71 15.36 -7.47
C LYS A 99 16.23 15.05 -7.20
N ASP A 100 15.77 13.93 -7.71
CA ASP A 100 14.51 13.31 -7.31
C ASP A 100 14.59 12.84 -5.85
N ILE A 101 13.46 12.91 -5.16
CA ILE A 101 13.34 12.41 -3.78
C ILE A 101 12.52 11.13 -3.75
N TYR A 102 13.03 10.13 -3.05
CA TYR A 102 12.34 8.88 -2.76
C TYR A 102 12.24 8.71 -1.25
N TYR A 103 11.04 8.81 -0.72
CA TYR A 103 10.85 8.64 0.71
C TYR A 103 9.75 7.63 1.02
N GLN A 104 9.79 7.09 2.21
CA GLN A 104 8.78 6.19 2.74
C GLN A 104 8.32 6.66 4.11
N GLY A 105 7.10 6.31 4.44
CA GLY A 105 6.54 6.47 5.76
C GLY A 105 5.42 5.47 6.00
N THR A 106 4.91 5.43 7.22
CA THR A 106 3.81 4.54 7.61
C THR A 106 2.50 5.32 7.75
N THR A 107 1.38 4.62 7.57
CA THR A 107 0.05 5.20 7.79
C THR A 107 -0.89 4.19 8.42
N THR A 108 -1.91 4.69 9.10
CA THR A 108 -3.04 3.90 9.62
C THR A 108 -4.36 4.22 8.93
N LYS A 109 -4.30 4.93 7.81
CA LYS A 109 -5.50 5.27 7.02
C LYS A 109 -6.12 4.03 6.39
N ASP A 110 -7.43 4.08 6.23
CA ASP A 110 -8.17 3.03 5.53
C ASP A 110 -7.69 2.91 4.07
N LEU A 111 -7.53 1.67 3.64
CA LEU A 111 -7.19 1.38 2.26
C LEU A 111 -8.41 1.57 1.34
N PRO A 112 -8.20 2.07 0.11
CA PRO A 112 -9.28 2.21 -0.87
C PRO A 112 -9.82 0.86 -1.36
N VAL A 113 -9.05 -0.22 -1.16
CA VAL A 113 -9.48 -1.59 -1.43
C VAL A 113 -9.19 -2.43 -0.20
N SER A 114 -10.19 -3.16 0.28
CA SER A 114 -10.00 -4.19 1.31
C SER A 114 -9.96 -5.57 0.69
N MET A 115 -9.29 -6.49 1.37
CA MET A 115 -9.12 -7.88 0.97
C MET A 115 -9.56 -8.80 2.10
N GLU A 116 -10.23 -9.89 1.74
CA GLU A 116 -10.56 -11.00 2.64
C GLU A 116 -10.05 -12.30 2.02
N ILE A 117 -9.38 -13.14 2.81
CA ILE A 117 -8.87 -14.44 2.37
C ILE A 117 -9.49 -15.54 3.22
N LYS A 118 -10.09 -16.54 2.57
CA LYS A 118 -10.67 -17.71 3.20
C LYS A 118 -10.02 -18.99 2.69
N TYR A 119 -9.82 -19.92 3.59
CA TYR A 119 -9.18 -21.21 3.31
C TYR A 119 -10.18 -22.35 3.56
N TYR A 120 -10.20 -23.32 2.64
CA TYR A 120 -11.03 -24.52 2.75
C TYR A 120 -10.19 -25.75 2.49
N LEU A 121 -10.23 -26.72 3.40
CA LEU A 121 -9.61 -28.03 3.23
C LEU A 121 -10.71 -29.08 3.06
N ASN A 122 -10.70 -29.77 1.92
CA ASN A 122 -11.72 -30.77 1.57
C ASN A 122 -13.16 -30.22 1.66
N GLY A 123 -13.35 -28.94 1.28
CA GLY A 123 -14.64 -28.25 1.30
C GLY A 123 -15.05 -27.64 2.64
N THR A 124 -14.32 -27.87 3.71
CA THR A 124 -14.57 -27.28 5.03
C THR A 124 -13.68 -26.07 5.25
N GLN A 125 -14.26 -24.94 5.68
CA GLN A 125 -13.49 -23.76 6.01
C GLN A 125 -12.59 -24.03 7.23
N VAL A 126 -11.33 -23.59 7.13
CA VAL A 126 -10.30 -23.83 8.16
C VAL A 126 -9.50 -22.55 8.42
N ASN A 127 -8.93 -22.48 9.61
CA ASN A 127 -7.92 -21.45 9.89
C ASN A 127 -6.62 -21.83 9.15
N PRO A 128 -5.95 -20.89 8.45
CA PRO A 128 -4.69 -21.16 7.76
C PRO A 128 -3.59 -21.69 8.71
N ASP A 129 -3.59 -21.27 9.97
CA ASP A 129 -2.62 -21.76 10.98
C ASP A 129 -2.77 -23.25 11.26
N ASP A 130 -3.96 -23.81 11.02
CA ASP A 130 -4.27 -25.23 11.21
C ASP A 130 -3.92 -26.10 9.98
N LEU A 131 -3.42 -25.54 8.91
CA LEU A 131 -3.08 -26.27 7.67
C LEU A 131 -1.76 -27.04 7.76
N GLY A 132 -0.88 -26.67 8.70
CA GLY A 132 0.43 -27.29 8.86
C GLY A 132 0.34 -28.81 9.07
N GLY A 133 0.95 -29.59 8.17
CA GLY A 133 0.99 -31.05 8.20
C GLY A 133 -0.30 -31.76 7.78
N LYS A 134 -1.30 -31.04 7.31
CA LYS A 134 -2.52 -31.61 6.73
C LYS A 134 -2.36 -31.84 5.23
N SER A 135 -3.04 -32.83 4.71
CA SER A 135 -3.11 -33.13 3.28
C SER A 135 -4.57 -33.12 2.82
N GLY A 136 -4.81 -32.76 1.55
CA GLY A 136 -6.13 -32.72 0.99
C GLY A 136 -6.26 -31.70 -0.14
N HIS A 137 -7.47 -31.48 -0.60
CA HIS A 137 -7.78 -30.45 -1.57
C HIS A 137 -7.92 -29.11 -0.87
N LEU A 138 -6.93 -28.23 -1.08
CA LEU A 138 -6.94 -26.86 -0.55
C LEU A 138 -7.57 -25.93 -1.58
N LYS A 139 -8.59 -25.16 -1.13
CA LYS A 139 -9.18 -24.04 -1.88
C LYS A 139 -8.91 -22.76 -1.11
N ILE A 140 -8.39 -21.73 -1.79
CA ILE A 140 -8.19 -20.39 -1.26
C ILE A 140 -9.10 -19.45 -2.02
N GLU A 141 -9.94 -18.72 -1.30
CA GLU A 141 -10.78 -17.66 -1.85
C GLU A 141 -10.21 -16.31 -1.45
N VAL A 142 -10.02 -15.44 -2.43
CA VAL A 142 -9.59 -14.06 -2.21
C VAL A 142 -10.69 -13.14 -2.71
N ALA A 143 -11.28 -12.38 -1.81
CA ALA A 143 -12.31 -11.39 -2.12
C ALA A 143 -11.75 -9.98 -1.93
N TYR A 144 -12.01 -9.12 -2.92
CA TYR A 144 -11.65 -7.71 -2.85
C TYR A 144 -12.90 -6.85 -2.83
N LYS A 145 -12.85 -5.78 -2.05
CA LYS A 145 -13.92 -4.79 -1.97
C LYS A 145 -13.35 -3.41 -2.24
N ASN A 146 -13.94 -2.71 -3.22
CA ASN A 146 -13.64 -1.30 -3.46
C ASN A 146 -14.37 -0.44 -2.42
N ASN A 147 -13.61 0.30 -1.62
CA ASN A 147 -14.11 1.18 -0.56
C ASN A 147 -14.23 2.64 -1.01
N VAL A 148 -13.68 2.98 -2.19
CA VAL A 148 -13.73 4.36 -2.71
C VAL A 148 -15.01 4.60 -3.48
N LYS A 149 -15.82 5.49 -2.91
CA LYS A 149 -17.11 5.88 -3.45
C LYS A 149 -17.22 7.40 -3.44
N ASN A 150 -17.29 7.98 -4.63
CA ASN A 150 -17.48 9.41 -4.81
C ASN A 150 -18.87 9.70 -5.35
N LYS A 151 -19.53 10.74 -4.81
CA LYS A 151 -20.78 11.22 -5.37
C LYS A 151 -20.49 12.27 -6.43
N THR A 152 -21.05 12.09 -7.61
CA THR A 152 -20.95 13.07 -8.69
C THR A 152 -22.32 13.36 -9.30
N LYS A 153 -22.45 14.52 -9.96
CA LYS A 153 -23.66 14.85 -10.72
C LYS A 153 -23.45 14.47 -12.19
N VAL A 154 -24.39 13.68 -12.71
CA VAL A 154 -24.49 13.39 -14.14
C VAL A 154 -25.84 13.94 -14.62
N GLY A 155 -25.81 15.10 -15.27
CA GLY A 155 -27.02 15.88 -15.58
C GLY A 155 -27.70 16.32 -14.28
N ASN A 156 -28.99 16.00 -14.11
CA ASN A 156 -29.79 16.35 -12.94
C ASN A 156 -29.81 15.28 -11.84
N LYS A 157 -29.06 14.18 -12.02
CA LYS A 157 -29.02 13.07 -11.04
C LYS A 157 -27.67 13.02 -10.33
N THR A 158 -27.70 12.80 -9.02
CA THR A 158 -26.51 12.42 -8.27
C THR A 158 -26.33 10.91 -8.36
N THR A 159 -25.16 10.46 -8.75
CA THR A 159 -24.81 9.04 -8.83
C THR A 159 -23.51 8.76 -8.08
N ASP A 160 -23.31 7.49 -7.72
CA ASP A 160 -22.08 7.03 -7.11
C ASP A 160 -21.08 6.63 -8.21
N LEU A 161 -19.86 7.15 -8.11
CA LEU A 161 -18.72 6.74 -8.91
C LEU A 161 -17.74 5.96 -8.05
N TYR A 162 -17.34 4.81 -8.54
CA TYR A 162 -16.27 4.00 -7.94
C TYR A 162 -14.98 4.19 -8.72
N ALA A 163 -13.86 4.39 -8.01
CA ALA A 163 -12.55 4.37 -8.65
C ALA A 163 -12.31 2.96 -9.25
N PRO A 164 -11.89 2.84 -10.51
CA PRO A 164 -11.58 1.53 -11.08
C PRO A 164 -10.23 1.04 -10.51
N PHE A 165 -10.16 -0.25 -10.16
CA PHE A 165 -8.94 -0.92 -9.77
C PHE A 165 -8.71 -2.13 -10.66
N VAL A 166 -7.45 -2.35 -11.04
CA VAL A 166 -6.99 -3.58 -11.66
C VAL A 166 -6.28 -4.40 -10.58
N LEU A 167 -6.77 -5.59 -10.33
CA LEU A 167 -6.23 -6.48 -9.30
C LEU A 167 -5.52 -7.64 -9.99
N VAL A 168 -4.28 -7.88 -9.56
CA VAL A 168 -3.48 -9.03 -9.99
C VAL A 168 -3.08 -9.81 -8.75
N THR A 169 -3.48 -11.08 -8.68
CA THR A 169 -3.10 -11.97 -7.59
C THR A 169 -2.07 -12.96 -8.10
N ALA A 170 -0.91 -13.02 -7.45
CA ALA A 170 0.12 -14.01 -7.72
C ALA A 170 0.35 -14.84 -6.45
N MET A 171 0.43 -16.16 -6.60
CA MET A 171 0.75 -17.08 -5.53
C MET A 171 2.08 -17.75 -5.84
N ILE A 172 3.02 -17.66 -4.90
CA ILE A 172 4.30 -18.37 -4.99
C ILE A 172 4.17 -19.59 -4.10
N LEU A 173 4.20 -20.77 -4.72
CA LEU A 173 4.25 -22.05 -4.01
C LEU A 173 5.71 -22.48 -3.85
N PRO A 174 6.07 -23.06 -2.70
CA PRO A 174 7.42 -23.58 -2.45
C PRO A 174 7.76 -24.79 -3.30
#